data_fb1911147cb81f697aa5666cab7339e6
#
_entry.id   fb1911147cb81f697aa5666cab7339e6
#
_cell.length_a   1.000
_cell.length_b   1.000
_cell.length_c   1.000
_cell.angle_alpha   90.00
_cell.angle_beta   90.00
_cell.angle_gamma   90.00
#
_symmetry.space_group_name_H-M   'P 1'
#
loop_
_entity.id
_entity.type
_entity.pdbx_description
1 polymer ?
#
loop_
_entity_poly.entity_id
_entity_poly.type
_entity_poly.pdbx_seq_one_letter_code
_entity_poly.pdbx_strand_id
1 'polypeptide(L)'
;MKRFFSLLAALAIGSLLSAQEFDGQSCTSIMVGRKASIDGSVMTSHTCDGRYRTWAQVEPAADHAPGTMHPVLRGTMQTKFRGDTTGVRLMGEIPEAAHTYAYLNTAYPCLNEKQLAIGETTFGGPDTLVNAAGWFRIEELERVALQRCDNARDAIRLMGALAEQYGYGDSGECLTVADKNEVWQFEIVGVGKDRIGAAWVAKRVPDDHIAVSANIPRIGKIDRKSKDMMASANVEQVAIDNGLWDGKGDFVFWKYFNTDYAKGKNYNDREYFILNHFAPSLGLTYDMDELPFSVKPEKPVDIREVMALYRETYEGTDFDMTRGVKMARAANKQHPADTVVSPIANPWLTTTMRNTLNTIAPGTVEFRRTVAVAWCAYSHVTQLRSWLPDEVGGVCWLSLDNPGQSPRIPVFCGTTALPKAYETCGQKQYVEDCALWQFRRANKLATLSWQSTKAGFNEEILRLENLGLDGAPSCAASPAALNAYTEYIYQESVRAWKALEDKYWVQFGSGF
;
A
#
# COMPACT_ATOMS: atom_id res chain seq x y z
N MET A 1 36.44 -8.60 -39.62
CA MET A 1 36.46 -8.12 -38.24
C MET A 1 35.55 -6.88 -37.98
N LYS A 2 35.43 -5.89 -38.88
CA LYS A 2 34.60 -4.69 -38.66
C LYS A 2 33.05 -4.92 -38.64
N ARG A 3 32.52 -5.99 -39.24
CA ARG A 3 31.08 -6.28 -39.26
C ARG A 3 30.57 -7.04 -38.03
N PHE A 4 31.46 -7.69 -37.27
CA PHE A 4 31.07 -8.41 -36.03
C PHE A 4 30.92 -7.47 -34.82
N PHE A 5 31.66 -6.36 -34.79
CA PHE A 5 31.53 -5.35 -33.74
C PHE A 5 30.22 -4.54 -33.82
N SER A 6 29.68 -4.35 -35.03
CA SER A 6 28.41 -3.62 -35.22
C SER A 6 27.19 -4.42 -34.77
N LEU A 7 27.24 -5.75 -34.81
CA LEU A 7 26.13 -6.59 -34.34
C LEU A 7 26.10 -6.71 -32.81
N LEU A 8 27.25 -6.73 -32.15
CA LEU A 8 27.34 -6.72 -30.68
C LEU A 8 26.93 -5.38 -30.07
N ALA A 9 27.24 -4.26 -30.72
CA ALA A 9 26.79 -2.94 -30.31
C ALA A 9 25.27 -2.77 -30.47
N ALA A 10 24.67 -3.32 -31.54
CA ALA A 10 23.22 -3.29 -31.75
C ALA A 10 22.46 -4.18 -30.76
N LEU A 11 23.01 -5.32 -30.33
CA LEU A 11 22.45 -6.18 -29.28
C LEU A 11 22.58 -5.56 -27.87
N ALA A 12 23.65 -4.82 -27.60
CA ALA A 12 23.83 -4.10 -26.34
C ALA A 12 22.90 -2.88 -26.22
N ILE A 13 22.57 -2.22 -27.33
CA ILE A 13 21.61 -1.09 -27.35
C ILE A 13 20.18 -1.61 -27.26
N GLY A 14 19.86 -2.78 -27.83
CA GLY A 14 18.53 -3.41 -27.74
C GLY A 14 18.16 -3.87 -26.33
N SER A 15 19.15 -4.23 -25.48
CA SER A 15 18.92 -4.60 -24.09
C SER A 15 18.81 -3.40 -23.14
N LEU A 16 19.19 -2.21 -23.55
CA LEU A 16 19.06 -0.97 -22.76
C LEU A 16 17.71 -0.26 -22.93
N LEU A 17 16.90 -0.65 -23.93
CA LEU A 17 15.59 -0.04 -24.20
C LEU A 17 14.40 -0.76 -23.56
N SER A 18 14.60 -1.87 -22.85
CA SER A 18 13.53 -2.63 -22.19
C SER A 18 13.53 -2.56 -20.66
N ALA A 19 14.38 -1.77 -20.05
CA ALA A 19 14.30 -1.48 -18.62
C ALA A 19 13.21 -0.41 -18.41
N GLN A 20 11.96 -0.82 -18.26
CA GLN A 20 10.98 -0.02 -17.58
C GLN A 20 11.55 0.19 -16.17
N GLU A 21 12.09 1.37 -15.92
CA GLU A 21 12.69 1.74 -14.65
C GLU A 21 11.63 1.67 -13.57
N PHE A 22 11.81 0.71 -12.71
CA PHE A 22 10.97 0.44 -11.57
C PHE A 22 11.60 1.18 -10.40
N ASP A 23 10.96 2.23 -9.90
CA ASP A 23 11.46 3.03 -8.78
C ASP A 23 11.41 2.28 -7.42
N GLY A 24 11.37 0.96 -7.46
CA GLY A 24 11.40 0.08 -6.28
C GLY A 24 10.01 -0.32 -5.79
N GLN A 25 9.99 -1.38 -4.99
CA GLN A 25 8.81 -1.79 -4.23
C GLN A 25 8.66 -0.86 -3.03
N SER A 26 7.47 -0.32 -2.82
CA SER A 26 7.20 0.59 -1.71
C SER A 26 5.70 0.64 -1.44
N CYS A 27 5.33 1.00 -0.22
CA CYS A 27 3.94 0.98 0.23
C CYS A 27 3.68 2.18 1.14
N THR A 28 2.42 2.54 1.33
CA THR A 28 1.99 3.57 2.28
C THR A 28 0.77 3.09 3.03
N SER A 29 0.78 3.20 4.35
CA SER A 29 -0.35 2.87 5.22
C SER A 29 -0.65 4.04 6.15
N ILE A 30 -1.93 4.42 6.25
CA ILE A 30 -2.44 5.45 7.16
C ILE A 30 -3.34 4.75 8.17
N MET A 31 -3.17 5.06 9.44
CA MET A 31 -3.93 4.53 10.57
C MET A 31 -4.72 5.65 11.23
N VAL A 32 -5.99 5.41 11.53
CA VAL A 32 -6.85 6.38 12.22
C VAL A 32 -7.51 5.70 13.42
N GLY A 33 -7.26 6.23 14.61
CA GLY A 33 -7.90 5.76 15.83
C GLY A 33 -9.38 6.18 15.89
N ARG A 34 -10.21 5.41 16.60
CA ARG A 34 -11.68 5.58 16.62
C ARG A 34 -12.19 6.94 17.10
N LYS A 35 -11.41 7.67 17.93
CA LYS A 35 -11.75 9.02 18.41
C LYS A 35 -11.13 10.12 17.54
N ALA A 36 -10.23 9.75 16.63
CA ALA A 36 -9.69 10.65 15.63
C ALA A 36 -10.62 10.74 14.41
N SER A 37 -11.40 9.70 14.12
CA SER A 37 -12.36 9.69 13.01
C SER A 37 -13.65 10.44 13.36
N ILE A 38 -14.31 10.98 12.32
CA ILE A 38 -15.54 11.79 12.49
C ILE A 38 -16.75 10.94 12.92
N ASP A 39 -16.76 9.67 12.54
CA ASP A 39 -17.88 8.75 12.78
C ASP A 39 -17.60 7.71 13.88
N GLY A 40 -16.40 7.70 14.45
CA GLY A 40 -16.00 6.71 15.46
C GLY A 40 -15.46 5.40 14.88
N SER A 41 -15.30 5.29 13.57
CA SER A 41 -14.66 4.14 12.92
C SER A 41 -13.15 4.09 13.18
N VAL A 42 -12.59 2.88 13.19
CA VAL A 42 -11.15 2.66 13.07
C VAL A 42 -10.81 2.49 11.61
N MET A 43 -9.69 3.05 11.15
CA MET A 43 -9.25 2.87 9.76
C MET A 43 -7.81 2.40 9.71
N THR A 44 -7.55 1.50 8.76
CA THR A 44 -6.22 1.15 8.28
C THR A 44 -6.22 1.16 6.75
N SER A 45 -5.05 1.13 6.13
CA SER A 45 -4.97 1.30 4.68
C SER A 45 -3.65 0.79 4.15
N HIS A 46 -3.54 0.65 2.82
CA HIS A 46 -2.35 0.14 2.17
C HIS A 46 -2.30 0.56 0.69
N THR A 47 -1.10 0.91 0.18
CA THR A 47 -0.78 0.87 -1.24
C THR A 47 0.20 -0.27 -1.50
N CYS A 48 -0.08 -1.11 -2.48
CA CYS A 48 0.80 -2.18 -2.93
C CYS A 48 1.55 -1.72 -4.18
N ASP A 49 2.67 -1.01 -3.95
CA ASP A 49 3.39 -0.35 -5.03
C ASP A 49 4.47 -1.28 -5.56
N GLY A 50 4.18 -1.96 -6.69
CA GLY A 50 5.09 -2.92 -7.24
C GLY A 50 4.48 -3.88 -8.27
N ARG A 51 5.28 -4.88 -8.68
CA ARG A 51 4.85 -5.92 -9.62
C ARG A 51 4.17 -7.10 -8.91
N TYR A 52 3.24 -6.80 -8.01
CA TYR A 52 2.45 -7.77 -7.29
C TYR A 52 1.25 -8.24 -8.12
N ARG A 53 0.63 -9.35 -7.71
CA ARG A 53 -0.60 -9.83 -8.33
C ARG A 53 -1.74 -8.83 -8.12
N THR A 54 -2.62 -8.74 -9.11
CA THR A 54 -3.79 -7.86 -9.11
C THR A 54 -5.11 -8.64 -9.16
N TRP A 55 -5.05 -9.97 -9.17
CA TRP A 55 -6.23 -10.77 -8.92
C TRP A 55 -6.56 -10.75 -7.42
N ALA A 56 -7.83 -10.72 -7.11
CA ALA A 56 -8.34 -10.73 -5.74
C ALA A 56 -9.58 -11.62 -5.66
N GLN A 57 -9.84 -12.17 -4.48
CA GLN A 57 -10.97 -13.05 -4.24
C GLN A 57 -11.33 -13.06 -2.75
N VAL A 58 -12.58 -13.37 -2.44
CA VAL A 58 -12.98 -13.74 -1.08
C VAL A 58 -12.75 -15.23 -0.90
N GLU A 59 -11.91 -15.60 0.07
CA GLU A 59 -11.77 -17.00 0.52
C GLU A 59 -12.84 -17.28 1.57
N PRO A 60 -13.63 -18.35 1.41
CA PRO A 60 -14.73 -18.63 2.33
C PRO A 60 -14.25 -19.11 3.70
N ALA A 61 -15.06 -18.90 4.73
CA ALA A 61 -14.90 -19.56 6.01
C ALA A 61 -15.02 -21.09 5.87
N ALA A 62 -14.31 -21.83 6.71
CA ALA A 62 -14.34 -23.29 6.69
C ALA A 62 -14.17 -23.90 8.09
N ASP A 63 -14.81 -25.06 8.31
CA ASP A 63 -14.58 -25.92 9.45
C ASP A 63 -13.62 -27.05 9.07
N HIS A 64 -12.71 -27.37 9.96
CA HIS A 64 -11.64 -28.34 9.72
C HIS A 64 -11.70 -29.51 10.71
N ALA A 65 -11.46 -30.71 10.20
CA ALA A 65 -11.39 -31.90 11.03
C ALA A 65 -10.16 -31.85 11.98
N PRO A 66 -10.26 -32.48 13.18
CA PRO A 66 -9.08 -32.59 14.06
C PRO A 66 -7.90 -33.22 13.34
N GLY A 67 -6.72 -32.64 13.49
CA GLY A 67 -5.47 -33.09 12.85
C GLY A 67 -5.24 -32.58 11.42
N THR A 68 -6.14 -31.73 10.89
CA THR A 68 -5.90 -31.02 9.64
C THR A 68 -4.66 -30.13 9.79
N MET A 69 -3.82 -30.09 8.74
CA MET A 69 -2.63 -29.26 8.68
C MET A 69 -2.81 -28.14 7.65
N HIS A 70 -2.30 -26.98 7.99
CA HIS A 70 -2.30 -25.78 7.16
C HIS A 70 -0.94 -25.65 6.46
N PRO A 71 -0.89 -25.58 5.12
CA PRO A 71 0.36 -25.43 4.39
C PRO A 71 0.86 -23.98 4.49
N VAL A 72 2.10 -23.79 4.92
CA VAL A 72 2.80 -22.51 4.91
C VAL A 72 3.44 -22.32 3.54
N LEU A 73 2.98 -21.33 2.80
CA LEU A 73 3.34 -21.09 1.41
C LEU A 73 4.22 -19.84 1.24
N ARG A 74 5.06 -19.85 0.22
CA ARG A 74 5.87 -18.70 -0.20
C ARG A 74 5.73 -18.47 -1.70
N GLY A 75 5.66 -17.19 -2.12
CA GLY A 75 5.56 -16.80 -3.54
C GLY A 75 4.13 -16.60 -4.04
N THR A 76 3.14 -16.60 -3.16
CA THR A 76 1.71 -16.40 -3.51
C THR A 76 1.41 -15.04 -4.09
N MET A 77 2.19 -14.00 -3.74
CA MET A 77 2.04 -12.63 -4.23
C MET A 77 2.30 -12.44 -5.73
N GLN A 78 2.84 -13.46 -6.41
CA GLN A 78 3.23 -13.38 -7.82
C GLN A 78 2.37 -14.25 -8.75
N THR A 79 1.38 -14.93 -8.22
CA THR A 79 0.48 -15.84 -8.95
C THR A 79 -0.45 -15.09 -9.91
N LYS A 80 -0.90 -15.75 -10.98
CA LYS A 80 -1.69 -15.11 -12.05
C LYS A 80 -3.20 -15.23 -11.85
N PHE A 81 -3.64 -16.26 -11.13
CA PHE A 81 -5.05 -16.56 -10.82
C PHE A 81 -5.11 -17.47 -9.60
N ARG A 82 -6.28 -17.66 -9.03
CA ARG A 82 -6.51 -18.58 -7.91
C ARG A 82 -6.11 -20.01 -8.29
N GLY A 83 -5.30 -20.65 -7.44
CA GLY A 83 -4.80 -22.01 -7.70
C GLY A 83 -3.57 -22.09 -8.61
N ASP A 84 -3.05 -20.94 -9.10
CA ASP A 84 -1.74 -20.91 -9.76
C ASP A 84 -0.64 -21.22 -8.74
N THR A 85 0.10 -22.30 -9.00
CA THR A 85 1.22 -22.76 -8.17
C THR A 85 2.59 -22.38 -8.74
N THR A 86 2.62 -21.62 -9.83
CA THR A 86 3.87 -21.22 -10.49
C THR A 86 4.72 -20.35 -9.56
N GLY A 87 5.88 -20.85 -9.16
CA GLY A 87 6.78 -20.18 -8.23
C GLY A 87 6.37 -20.25 -6.76
N VAL A 88 5.25 -20.90 -6.46
CA VAL A 88 4.82 -21.16 -5.06
C VAL A 88 5.59 -22.35 -4.51
N ARG A 89 6.07 -22.21 -3.27
CA ARG A 89 6.80 -23.25 -2.55
C ARG A 89 6.14 -23.54 -1.21
N LEU A 90 5.98 -24.82 -0.89
CA LEU A 90 5.63 -25.28 0.44
C LEU A 90 6.87 -25.16 1.34
N MET A 91 6.76 -24.43 2.44
CA MET A 91 7.83 -24.28 3.43
C MET A 91 7.71 -25.28 4.57
N GLY A 92 6.50 -25.67 4.92
CA GLY A 92 6.15 -26.61 5.97
C GLY A 92 4.66 -26.60 6.22
N GLU A 93 4.24 -27.26 7.30
CA GLU A 93 2.84 -27.33 7.69
C GLU A 93 2.69 -27.05 9.19
N ILE A 94 1.67 -26.31 9.56
CA ILE A 94 1.30 -26.02 10.95
C ILE A 94 -0.08 -26.61 11.26
N PRO A 95 -0.43 -26.88 12.52
CA PRO A 95 -1.80 -27.29 12.86
C PRO A 95 -2.82 -26.29 12.36
N GLU A 96 -3.89 -26.77 11.71
CA GLU A 96 -4.98 -25.90 11.28
C GLU A 96 -5.90 -25.55 12.47
N ALA A 97 -6.52 -24.36 12.43
CA ALA A 97 -7.58 -24.01 13.37
C ALA A 97 -8.84 -24.85 13.10
N ALA A 98 -9.63 -25.13 14.13
CA ALA A 98 -10.89 -25.86 13.96
C ALA A 98 -11.89 -25.12 13.05
N HIS A 99 -11.81 -23.81 13.04
CA HIS A 99 -12.59 -22.93 12.16
C HIS A 99 -11.67 -21.83 11.61
N THR A 100 -11.81 -21.50 10.33
CA THR A 100 -11.12 -20.39 9.68
C THR A 100 -12.14 -19.39 9.14
N TYR A 101 -11.89 -18.10 9.37
CA TYR A 101 -12.77 -17.01 8.91
C TYR A 101 -12.62 -16.74 7.41
N ALA A 102 -13.71 -16.28 6.80
CA ALA A 102 -13.65 -15.74 5.43
C ALA A 102 -12.82 -14.45 5.40
N TYR A 103 -12.05 -14.26 4.31
CA TYR A 103 -11.22 -13.07 4.17
C TYR A 103 -11.02 -12.64 2.70
N LEU A 104 -10.72 -11.37 2.50
CA LEU A 104 -10.35 -10.79 1.20
C LEU A 104 -8.88 -11.08 0.89
N ASN A 105 -8.66 -11.96 -0.08
CA ASN A 105 -7.36 -12.45 -0.51
C ASN A 105 -6.80 -11.60 -1.66
N THR A 106 -6.10 -10.53 -1.32
CA THR A 106 -5.24 -9.72 -2.20
C THR A 106 -3.79 -10.21 -2.11
N ALA A 107 -2.83 -9.59 -2.79
CA ALA A 107 -1.41 -10.00 -2.70
C ALA A 107 -0.92 -10.01 -1.25
N TYR A 108 -1.32 -9.01 -0.49
CA TYR A 108 -1.27 -8.94 0.97
C TYR A 108 -2.73 -9.01 1.46
N PRO A 109 -3.20 -10.12 2.03
CA PRO A 109 -4.59 -10.25 2.49
C PRO A 109 -4.97 -9.17 3.51
N CYS A 110 -6.17 -8.57 3.41
CA CYS A 110 -6.36 -7.29 4.08
C CYS A 110 -7.59 -7.15 4.98
N LEU A 111 -8.61 -7.99 4.89
CA LEU A 111 -9.84 -7.86 5.69
C LEU A 111 -10.51 -9.22 5.87
N ASN A 112 -10.96 -9.56 7.08
CA ASN A 112 -11.77 -10.74 7.34
C ASN A 112 -13.21 -10.41 7.75
N GLU A 113 -14.05 -11.43 7.85
CA GLU A 113 -15.48 -11.32 8.19
C GLU A 113 -15.75 -10.81 9.62
N LYS A 114 -14.75 -10.73 10.50
CA LYS A 114 -14.82 -10.25 11.88
C LYS A 114 -14.40 -8.80 12.07
N GLN A 115 -14.18 -8.07 10.97
CA GLN A 115 -13.64 -6.72 10.97
C GLN A 115 -12.20 -6.64 11.53
N LEU A 116 -11.39 -7.68 11.30
CA LEU A 116 -9.93 -7.58 11.44
C LEU A 116 -9.35 -7.16 10.09
N ALA A 117 -8.58 -6.09 10.09
CA ALA A 117 -7.98 -5.54 8.86
C ALA A 117 -6.46 -5.34 9.02
N ILE A 118 -5.73 -5.56 7.94
CA ILE A 118 -4.27 -5.45 7.91
C ILE A 118 -3.86 -4.64 6.66
N GLY A 119 -2.90 -3.73 6.86
CA GLY A 119 -2.15 -3.06 5.79
C GLY A 119 -0.66 -3.32 5.98
N GLU A 120 0.12 -3.19 4.91
CA GLU A 120 1.54 -3.56 4.91
C GLU A 120 2.42 -2.41 4.39
N THR A 121 3.68 -2.35 4.89
CA THR A 121 4.76 -1.55 4.31
C THR A 121 6.12 -2.18 4.63
N THR A 122 6.86 -2.61 3.61
CA THR A 122 8.22 -3.13 3.77
C THR A 122 9.20 -2.03 4.18
N PHE A 123 9.95 -2.17 5.26
CA PHE A 123 11.04 -1.23 5.60
C PHE A 123 12.45 -1.77 5.31
N GLY A 124 12.55 -3.03 4.92
CA GLY A 124 13.79 -3.67 4.51
C GLY A 124 14.63 -4.22 5.67
N GLY A 125 15.05 -3.40 6.60
CA GLY A 125 15.93 -3.82 7.70
C GLY A 125 17.33 -4.27 7.24
N PRO A 126 18.22 -4.64 8.17
CA PRO A 126 19.55 -5.14 7.83
C PRO A 126 19.53 -6.52 7.14
N ASP A 127 20.17 -6.65 5.99
CA ASP A 127 20.26 -7.92 5.23
C ASP A 127 20.86 -9.08 6.03
N THR A 128 21.66 -8.76 7.06
CA THR A 128 22.28 -9.76 7.94
C THR A 128 21.27 -10.52 8.77
N LEU A 129 20.06 -10.01 8.93
CA LEU A 129 18.99 -10.62 9.73
C LEU A 129 18.15 -11.60 8.93
N VAL A 130 18.18 -11.56 7.59
CA VAL A 130 17.32 -12.38 6.73
C VAL A 130 17.82 -13.83 6.68
N ASN A 131 16.97 -14.76 7.11
CA ASN A 131 17.20 -16.19 6.96
C ASN A 131 16.20 -16.81 5.97
N ALA A 132 16.67 -17.15 4.77
CA ALA A 132 15.83 -17.74 3.73
C ALA A 132 15.19 -19.10 4.11
N ALA A 133 15.66 -19.76 5.17
CA ALA A 133 15.09 -20.99 5.70
C ALA A 133 13.90 -20.76 6.65
N GLY A 134 13.68 -19.53 7.11
CA GLY A 134 12.46 -19.17 7.86
C GLY A 134 11.22 -19.49 7.04
N TRP A 135 10.18 -20.04 7.67
CA TRP A 135 9.00 -20.50 6.93
C TRP A 135 8.10 -19.35 6.49
N PHE A 136 7.91 -18.35 7.37
CA PHE A 136 6.95 -17.27 7.15
C PHE A 136 7.59 -16.08 6.45
N ARG A 137 6.89 -15.56 5.47
CA ARG A 137 6.95 -14.20 4.99
C ARG A 137 5.73 -13.44 5.47
N ILE A 138 5.73 -12.13 5.26
CA ILE A 138 4.72 -11.27 5.86
C ILE A 138 3.31 -11.57 5.33
N GLU A 139 3.15 -11.82 4.03
CA GLU A 139 1.86 -12.13 3.40
C GLU A 139 1.23 -13.42 3.94
N GLU A 140 2.07 -14.35 4.39
CA GLU A 140 1.60 -15.61 4.95
C GLU A 140 1.21 -15.46 6.43
N LEU A 141 1.91 -14.59 7.18
CA LEU A 141 1.51 -14.23 8.54
C LEU A 141 0.16 -13.50 8.53
N GLU A 142 -0.05 -12.56 7.60
CA GLU A 142 -1.32 -11.88 7.41
C GLU A 142 -2.46 -12.86 7.11
N ARG A 143 -2.22 -13.80 6.18
CA ARG A 143 -3.21 -14.83 5.80
C ARG A 143 -3.64 -15.64 7.02
N VAL A 144 -2.68 -16.16 7.78
CA VAL A 144 -2.98 -16.98 8.96
C VAL A 144 -3.66 -16.17 10.05
N ALA A 145 -3.25 -14.91 10.26
CA ALA A 145 -3.88 -14.02 11.23
C ALA A 145 -5.36 -13.72 10.87
N LEU A 146 -5.63 -13.38 9.61
CA LEU A 146 -7.00 -13.12 9.14
C LEU A 146 -7.89 -14.36 9.20
N GLN A 147 -7.35 -15.55 8.96
CA GLN A 147 -8.08 -16.80 9.07
C GLN A 147 -8.45 -17.17 10.52
N ARG A 148 -7.66 -16.75 11.53
CA ARG A 148 -7.72 -17.30 12.88
C ARG A 148 -8.07 -16.31 13.98
N CYS A 149 -7.99 -15.00 13.72
CA CYS A 149 -8.18 -13.98 14.73
C CYS A 149 -9.35 -13.05 14.40
N ASP A 150 -10.03 -12.56 15.42
CA ASP A 150 -11.14 -11.61 15.35
C ASP A 150 -10.79 -10.23 15.95
N ASN A 151 -9.56 -10.05 16.44
CA ASN A 151 -9.08 -8.81 17.01
C ASN A 151 -7.58 -8.59 16.75
N ALA A 152 -7.15 -7.34 16.82
CA ALA A 152 -5.78 -6.92 16.49
C ALA A 152 -4.73 -7.51 17.44
N ARG A 153 -5.02 -7.58 18.74
CA ARG A 153 -4.04 -8.06 19.74
C ARG A 153 -3.72 -9.54 19.57
N ASP A 154 -4.72 -10.36 19.30
CA ASP A 154 -4.51 -11.79 19.10
C ASP A 154 -3.84 -12.07 17.76
N ALA A 155 -4.16 -11.29 16.72
CA ALA A 155 -3.45 -11.33 15.44
C ALA A 155 -1.95 -11.04 15.62
N ILE A 156 -1.57 -9.99 16.33
CA ILE A 156 -0.18 -9.63 16.62
C ILE A 156 0.53 -10.74 17.39
N ARG A 157 -0.09 -11.28 18.45
CA ARG A 157 0.50 -12.38 19.23
C ARG A 157 0.68 -13.64 18.39
N LEU A 158 -0.31 -13.99 17.57
CA LEU A 158 -0.24 -15.17 16.71
C LEU A 158 0.90 -15.03 15.68
N MET A 159 0.95 -13.90 14.97
CA MET A 159 2.00 -13.64 13.98
C MET A 159 3.39 -13.65 14.61
N GLY A 160 3.57 -12.99 15.76
CA GLY A 160 4.82 -13.01 16.49
C GLY A 160 5.24 -14.42 16.91
N ALA A 161 4.34 -15.19 17.53
CA ALA A 161 4.61 -16.54 17.98
C ALA A 161 4.98 -17.49 16.83
N LEU A 162 4.25 -17.43 15.70
CA LEU A 162 4.55 -18.23 14.52
C LEU A 162 5.91 -17.89 13.92
N ALA A 163 6.23 -16.62 13.80
CA ALA A 163 7.52 -16.16 13.29
C ALA A 163 8.67 -16.53 14.23
N GLU A 164 8.50 -16.43 15.55
CA GLU A 164 9.49 -16.87 16.52
C GLU A 164 9.73 -18.40 16.44
N GLN A 165 8.67 -19.18 16.30
CA GLN A 165 8.75 -20.65 16.30
C GLN A 165 9.28 -21.23 14.99
N TYR A 166 8.82 -20.74 13.85
CA TYR A 166 9.10 -21.34 12.54
C TYR A 166 10.05 -20.49 11.68
N GLY A 167 10.43 -19.32 12.16
CA GLY A 167 11.35 -18.40 11.50
C GLY A 167 10.65 -17.44 10.55
N TYR A 168 11.10 -16.18 10.61
CA TYR A 168 10.76 -15.13 9.68
C TYR A 168 11.81 -15.08 8.57
N GLY A 169 11.40 -15.29 7.34
CA GLY A 169 12.30 -15.48 6.18
C GLY A 169 12.24 -14.35 5.16
N ASP A 170 11.86 -13.14 5.58
CA ASP A 170 11.79 -11.96 4.74
C ASP A 170 12.64 -10.80 5.27
N SER A 171 12.67 -9.69 4.53
CA SER A 171 13.20 -8.41 4.96
C SER A 171 12.38 -7.82 6.12
N GLY A 172 12.82 -6.70 6.69
CA GLY A 172 12.04 -6.01 7.72
C GLY A 172 10.71 -5.49 7.18
N GLU A 173 9.63 -5.78 7.90
CA GLU A 173 8.27 -5.47 7.51
C GLU A 173 7.50 -4.77 8.62
N CYS A 174 6.57 -3.91 8.21
CA CYS A 174 5.60 -3.26 9.07
C CYS A 174 4.19 -3.64 8.65
N LEU A 175 3.37 -4.05 9.61
CA LEU A 175 1.93 -4.20 9.43
C LEU A 175 1.17 -3.16 10.25
N THR A 176 0.08 -2.66 9.68
CA THR A 176 -0.93 -1.89 10.40
C THR A 176 -2.12 -2.80 10.66
N VAL A 177 -2.27 -3.24 11.92
CA VAL A 177 -3.25 -4.24 12.33
C VAL A 177 -4.39 -3.54 13.07
N ALA A 178 -5.60 -3.63 12.53
CA ALA A 178 -6.77 -2.93 13.06
C ALA A 178 -7.94 -3.86 13.28
N ASP A 179 -8.67 -3.64 14.36
CA ASP A 179 -10.01 -4.14 14.56
C ASP A 179 -10.99 -2.98 14.77
N LYS A 180 -12.26 -3.28 15.02
CA LYS A 180 -13.31 -2.27 15.22
C LYS A 180 -13.14 -1.38 16.45
N ASN A 181 -12.10 -1.59 17.27
CA ASN A 181 -11.84 -0.85 18.52
C ASN A 181 -10.51 -0.12 18.53
N GLU A 182 -9.48 -0.66 17.88
CA GLU A 182 -8.11 -0.13 17.96
C GLU A 182 -7.29 -0.44 16.71
N VAL A 183 -6.21 0.32 16.49
CA VAL A 183 -5.23 0.08 15.43
C VAL A 183 -3.82 0.10 16.00
N TRP A 184 -2.99 -0.81 15.50
CA TRP A 184 -1.62 -1.05 15.91
C TRP A 184 -0.67 -0.99 14.73
N GLN A 185 0.56 -0.57 14.99
CA GLN A 185 1.69 -0.80 14.11
C GLN A 185 2.52 -1.96 14.66
N PHE A 186 2.80 -2.95 13.83
CA PHE A 186 3.61 -4.13 14.14
C PHE A 186 4.83 -4.14 13.21
N GLU A 187 6.03 -4.22 13.76
CA GLU A 187 7.30 -4.22 13.03
C GLU A 187 8.08 -5.49 13.36
N ILE A 188 8.60 -6.17 12.33
CA ILE A 188 9.25 -7.48 12.45
C ILE A 188 10.51 -7.56 11.60
N VAL A 189 11.52 -8.26 12.11
CA VAL A 189 12.76 -8.62 11.42
C VAL A 189 13.15 -10.06 11.75
N GLY A 190 14.01 -10.66 10.94
CA GLY A 190 14.67 -11.93 11.27
C GLY A 190 15.67 -11.81 12.41
N VAL A 191 16.34 -12.91 12.76
CA VAL A 191 17.30 -12.98 13.88
C VAL A 191 18.74 -13.26 13.45
N GLY A 192 18.99 -13.39 12.16
CA GLY A 192 20.30 -13.70 11.59
C GLY A 192 20.26 -14.84 10.60
N LYS A 193 21.19 -14.88 9.65
CA LYS A 193 21.20 -15.79 8.49
C LYS A 193 21.15 -17.27 8.84
N ASP A 194 21.71 -17.65 9.99
CA ASP A 194 21.85 -19.06 10.40
C ASP A 194 20.93 -19.43 11.59
N ARG A 195 19.98 -18.57 11.93
CA ARG A 195 19.08 -18.78 13.07
C ARG A 195 17.63 -18.75 12.63
N ILE A 196 16.82 -19.63 13.21
CA ILE A 196 15.36 -19.63 13.07
C ILE A 196 14.77 -18.77 14.19
N GLY A 197 13.83 -17.90 13.84
CA GLY A 197 13.15 -17.02 14.78
C GLY A 197 12.79 -15.68 14.16
N ALA A 198 12.31 -14.78 15.01
CA ALA A 198 11.99 -13.40 14.68
C ALA A 198 12.25 -12.48 15.87
N ALA A 199 12.44 -11.20 15.60
CA ALA A 199 12.37 -10.12 16.59
C ALA A 199 11.32 -9.11 16.11
N TRP A 200 10.39 -8.76 16.99
CA TRP A 200 9.27 -7.90 16.64
C TRP A 200 8.85 -6.99 17.78
N VAL A 201 8.20 -5.90 17.40
CA VAL A 201 7.59 -4.95 18.32
C VAL A 201 6.26 -4.47 17.74
N ALA A 202 5.28 -4.22 18.60
CA ALA A 202 4.01 -3.61 18.22
C ALA A 202 3.66 -2.45 19.15
N LYS A 203 3.10 -1.38 18.57
CA LYS A 203 2.68 -0.20 19.31
C LYS A 203 1.28 0.23 18.85
N ARG A 204 0.40 0.42 19.84
CA ARG A 204 -0.94 0.92 19.61
C ARG A 204 -0.91 2.40 19.21
N VAL A 205 -1.69 2.77 18.22
CA VAL A 205 -2.00 4.18 17.93
C VAL A 205 -3.05 4.64 18.95
N PRO A 206 -2.84 5.76 19.67
CA PRO A 206 -3.87 6.28 20.56
C PRO A 206 -5.21 6.50 19.85
N ASP A 207 -6.31 6.31 20.56
CA ASP A 207 -7.66 6.41 19.99
C ASP A 207 -7.92 7.74 19.25
N ASP A 208 -7.36 8.84 19.74
CA ASP A 208 -7.53 10.20 19.22
C ASP A 208 -6.38 10.66 18.30
N HIS A 209 -5.58 9.70 17.79
CA HIS A 209 -4.45 9.96 16.90
C HIS A 209 -4.60 9.31 15.53
N ILE A 210 -3.81 9.82 14.60
CA ILE A 210 -3.45 9.17 13.35
C ILE A 210 -1.96 8.78 13.38
N ALA A 211 -1.59 7.77 12.60
CA ALA A 211 -0.21 7.40 12.37
C ALA A 211 0.00 7.00 10.90
N VAL A 212 1.25 6.99 10.47
CA VAL A 212 1.64 6.67 9.09
C VAL A 212 2.83 5.72 9.11
N SER A 213 2.79 4.72 8.24
CA SER A 213 3.92 3.87 7.90
C SER A 213 4.15 3.92 6.39
N ALA A 214 5.38 4.20 5.97
CA ALA A 214 5.73 4.31 4.55
C ALA A 214 7.17 3.87 4.30
N ASN A 215 7.44 2.58 4.49
CA ASN A 215 8.73 1.91 4.28
C ASN A 215 9.85 2.32 5.24
N ILE A 216 9.48 2.74 6.43
CA ILE A 216 10.42 3.09 7.50
C ILE A 216 9.87 2.56 8.82
N PRO A 217 10.69 1.90 9.67
CA PRO A 217 10.26 1.53 11.00
C PRO A 217 10.06 2.78 11.85
N ARG A 218 8.96 2.83 12.60
CA ARG A 218 8.52 4.02 13.34
C ARG A 218 8.59 3.86 14.85
N ILE A 219 8.62 2.60 15.34
CA ILE A 219 8.57 2.32 16.77
C ILE A 219 9.94 2.59 17.39
N GLY A 220 9.97 3.43 18.41
CA GLY A 220 11.18 3.85 19.11
C GLY A 220 11.48 2.98 20.33
N LYS A 221 11.43 3.58 21.52
CA LYS A 221 11.67 2.90 22.80
C LYS A 221 10.56 1.90 23.11
N ILE A 222 10.94 0.77 23.71
CA ILE A 222 10.03 -0.32 24.08
C ILE A 222 9.71 -0.21 25.57
N ASP A 223 8.44 0.04 25.88
CA ASP A 223 7.92 -0.05 27.24
C ASP A 223 7.16 -1.36 27.45
N ARG A 224 7.85 -2.37 27.99
CA ARG A 224 7.27 -3.71 28.23
C ARG A 224 6.18 -3.73 29.33
N LYS A 225 6.00 -2.63 30.07
CA LYS A 225 4.94 -2.50 31.10
C LYS A 225 3.68 -1.86 30.53
N SER A 226 3.77 -1.23 29.38
CA SER A 226 2.63 -0.60 28.74
C SER A 226 1.68 -1.64 28.15
N LYS A 227 0.38 -1.46 28.37
CA LYS A 227 -0.67 -2.23 27.68
C LYS A 227 -0.80 -1.88 26.20
N ASP A 228 -0.20 -0.78 25.78
CA ASP A 228 -0.23 -0.25 24.42
C ASP A 228 1.07 -0.59 23.66
N MET A 229 1.88 -1.52 24.20
CA MET A 229 3.04 -2.10 23.52
C MET A 229 3.14 -3.60 23.74
N MET A 230 3.63 -4.29 22.73
CA MET A 230 4.01 -5.71 22.76
C MET A 230 5.37 -5.86 22.06
N ALA A 231 6.20 -6.82 22.48
CA ALA A 231 7.47 -7.09 21.83
C ALA A 231 7.93 -8.52 22.13
N SER A 232 8.66 -9.12 21.20
CA SER A 232 9.38 -10.37 21.45
C SER A 232 10.39 -10.19 22.59
N ALA A 233 10.66 -11.25 23.33
CA ALA A 233 11.57 -11.20 24.46
C ALA A 233 13.03 -10.92 24.07
N ASN A 234 13.38 -11.26 22.83
CA ASN A 234 14.74 -11.29 22.29
C ASN A 234 15.14 -10.05 21.47
N VAL A 235 14.28 -9.05 21.31
CA VAL A 235 14.48 -7.96 20.34
C VAL A 235 15.79 -7.20 20.56
N GLU A 236 16.11 -6.85 21.80
CA GLU A 236 17.35 -6.18 22.17
C GLU A 236 18.57 -7.11 21.96
N GLN A 237 18.43 -8.39 22.34
CA GLN A 237 19.49 -9.37 22.18
C GLN A 237 19.83 -9.62 20.70
N VAL A 238 18.82 -9.64 19.84
CA VAL A 238 19.03 -9.77 18.38
C VAL A 238 19.86 -8.60 17.86
N ALA A 239 19.62 -7.38 18.31
CA ALA A 239 20.42 -6.23 17.91
C ALA A 239 21.87 -6.34 18.40
N ILE A 240 22.11 -6.83 19.62
CA ILE A 240 23.47 -7.07 20.16
C ILE A 240 24.17 -8.18 19.36
N ASP A 241 23.55 -9.32 19.21
CA ASP A 241 24.14 -10.52 18.55
C ASP A 241 24.55 -10.24 17.11
N ASN A 242 23.88 -9.31 16.43
CA ASN A 242 24.15 -8.93 15.05
C ASN A 242 25.01 -7.64 14.93
N GLY A 243 25.52 -7.12 16.06
CA GLY A 243 26.40 -5.94 16.07
C GLY A 243 25.72 -4.62 15.70
N LEU A 244 24.39 -4.56 15.78
CA LEU A 244 23.60 -3.37 15.47
C LEU A 244 23.52 -2.40 16.65
N TRP A 245 23.58 -2.93 17.89
CA TRP A 245 23.59 -2.16 19.13
C TRP A 245 24.65 -2.73 20.09
N ASP A 246 25.35 -1.86 20.81
CA ASP A 246 26.43 -2.24 21.74
C ASP A 246 25.92 -2.58 23.16
N GLY A 247 24.61 -2.59 23.37
CA GLY A 247 23.99 -2.86 24.67
C GLY A 247 24.02 -1.67 25.64
N LYS A 248 24.44 -0.48 25.21
CA LYS A 248 24.56 0.70 26.06
C LYS A 248 23.54 1.78 25.70
N GLY A 249 23.06 2.47 26.74
CA GLY A 249 22.04 3.51 26.57
C GLY A 249 20.65 2.94 26.26
N ASP A 250 19.77 3.79 25.75
CA ASP A 250 18.40 3.41 25.42
C ASP A 250 18.36 2.64 24.10
N PHE A 251 17.66 1.52 24.11
CA PHE A 251 17.32 0.82 22.87
C PHE A 251 16.19 1.54 22.14
N VAL A 252 16.37 1.79 20.84
CA VAL A 252 15.39 2.45 19.96
C VAL A 252 15.24 1.60 18.72
N PHE A 253 14.11 0.91 18.56
CA PHE A 253 13.91 -0.11 17.52
C PHE A 253 14.22 0.43 16.12
N TRP A 254 13.55 1.51 15.68
CA TRP A 254 13.76 2.07 14.33
C TRP A 254 15.22 2.47 14.05
N LYS A 255 15.97 2.86 15.07
CA LYS A 255 17.35 3.31 14.90
C LYS A 255 18.30 2.16 14.57
N TYR A 256 18.07 0.98 15.14
CA TYR A 256 18.97 -0.16 15.01
C TYR A 256 18.53 -1.15 13.94
N PHE A 257 17.25 -1.16 13.58
CA PHE A 257 16.72 -2.04 12.54
C PHE A 257 16.36 -1.32 11.24
N ASN A 258 16.60 -0.01 11.14
CA ASN A 258 16.46 0.72 9.89
C ASN A 258 17.64 0.43 8.95
N THR A 259 17.43 0.68 7.67
CA THR A 259 18.48 0.67 6.64
C THR A 259 18.92 2.10 6.33
N ASP A 260 19.92 2.24 5.44
CA ASP A 260 20.35 3.54 4.90
C ASP A 260 19.27 4.28 4.09
N TYR A 261 18.13 3.64 3.82
CA TYR A 261 17.02 4.22 3.05
C TYR A 261 16.54 5.54 3.64
N ALA A 262 16.38 5.61 4.95
CA ALA A 262 15.95 6.82 5.65
C ALA A 262 17.10 7.72 6.12
N LYS A 263 18.37 7.40 5.81
CA LYS A 263 19.54 8.18 6.25
C LYS A 263 19.55 8.49 7.76
N GLY A 264 19.17 7.50 8.57
CA GLY A 264 19.13 7.63 10.03
C GLY A 264 17.91 8.36 10.58
N LYS A 265 16.87 8.62 9.77
CA LYS A 265 15.59 9.20 10.18
C LYS A 265 14.50 8.13 10.34
N ASN A 266 13.47 8.42 11.12
CA ASN A 266 12.30 7.56 11.25
C ASN A 266 11.13 7.98 10.33
N TYR A 267 11.42 8.70 9.25
CA TYR A 267 10.42 9.20 8.30
C TYR A 267 11.04 9.50 6.93
N ASN A 268 10.18 9.57 5.91
CA ASN A 268 10.48 10.10 4.57
C ASN A 268 9.44 11.16 4.15
N ASP A 269 9.41 11.52 2.85
CA ASP A 269 8.49 12.52 2.29
C ASP A 269 7.03 12.25 2.69
N ARG A 270 6.59 10.98 2.68
CA ARG A 270 5.18 10.58 2.88
C ARG A 270 4.74 10.71 4.34
N GLU A 271 5.53 10.23 5.29
CA GLU A 271 5.22 10.41 6.72
C GLU A 271 5.21 11.89 7.08
N TYR A 272 6.21 12.65 6.64
CA TYR A 272 6.26 14.08 6.88
C TYR A 272 5.02 14.80 6.33
N PHE A 273 4.69 14.55 5.07
CA PHE A 273 3.57 15.22 4.40
C PHE A 273 2.24 14.90 5.09
N ILE A 274 1.96 13.63 5.36
CA ILE A 274 0.67 13.20 5.93
C ILE A 274 0.53 13.64 7.40
N LEU A 275 1.57 13.51 8.22
CA LEU A 275 1.54 13.98 9.61
C LEU A 275 1.32 15.50 9.67
N ASN A 276 1.97 16.25 8.79
CA ASN A 276 1.85 17.71 8.72
C ASN A 276 0.49 18.16 8.18
N HIS A 277 -0.12 17.38 7.26
CA HIS A 277 -1.48 17.59 6.79
C HIS A 277 -2.50 17.55 7.95
N PHE A 278 -2.41 16.55 8.82
CA PHE A 278 -3.35 16.37 9.92
C PHE A 278 -3.09 17.28 11.13
N ALA A 279 -1.86 17.70 11.35
CA ALA A 279 -1.46 18.46 12.53
C ALA A 279 -0.48 19.60 12.18
N PRO A 280 -0.86 20.54 11.29
CA PRO A 280 0.02 21.62 10.82
C PRO A 280 0.50 22.55 11.95
N SER A 281 -0.28 22.75 13.01
CA SER A 281 0.11 23.60 14.15
C SER A 281 1.27 23.02 14.98
N LEU A 282 1.62 21.74 14.81
CA LEU A 282 2.81 21.17 15.42
C LEU A 282 4.11 21.73 14.85
N GLY A 283 4.06 22.38 13.68
CA GLY A 283 5.22 23.00 13.05
C GLY A 283 6.32 21.99 12.70
N LEU A 284 5.93 20.77 12.28
CA LEU A 284 6.90 19.75 11.85
C LEU A 284 7.69 20.28 10.65
N THR A 285 9.00 20.08 10.66
CA THR A 285 9.88 20.47 9.56
C THR A 285 10.61 19.24 8.98
N TYR A 286 10.95 19.29 7.70
CA TYR A 286 11.54 18.14 7.00
C TYR A 286 13.00 17.86 7.41
N ASP A 287 13.64 18.75 8.13
CA ASP A 287 15.00 18.63 8.65
C ASP A 287 15.10 18.09 10.09
N MET A 288 13.97 17.85 10.76
CA MET A 288 13.95 17.21 12.07
C MET A 288 14.69 15.86 12.05
N ASP A 289 15.34 15.51 13.16
CA ASP A 289 16.01 14.21 13.33
C ASP A 289 14.99 13.07 13.44
N GLU A 290 13.85 13.34 14.09
CA GLU A 290 12.78 12.37 14.34
C GLU A 290 11.41 13.06 14.28
N LEU A 291 10.44 12.42 13.61
CA LEU A 291 9.03 12.81 13.69
C LEU A 291 8.29 11.95 14.73
N PRO A 292 7.22 12.49 15.34
CA PRO A 292 6.40 11.73 16.28
C PRO A 292 5.84 10.47 15.64
N PHE A 293 5.71 9.39 16.41
CA PHE A 293 5.10 8.13 15.97
C PHE A 293 3.67 8.34 15.44
N SER A 294 2.89 9.18 16.13
CA SER A 294 1.51 9.52 15.78
C SER A 294 1.20 10.95 16.20
N VAL A 295 0.22 11.57 15.58
CA VAL A 295 -0.24 12.92 15.91
C VAL A 295 -1.75 12.94 16.16
N LYS A 296 -2.19 13.85 17.01
CA LYS A 296 -3.61 14.17 17.16
C LYS A 296 -4.02 15.10 16.03
N PRO A 297 -4.97 14.71 15.17
CA PRO A 297 -5.42 15.57 14.08
C PRO A 297 -6.15 16.80 14.65
N GLU A 298 -6.01 17.93 13.98
CA GLU A 298 -6.67 19.17 14.40
C GLU A 298 -8.18 19.18 14.16
N LYS A 299 -8.63 18.31 13.27
CA LYS A 299 -10.06 18.10 12.97
C LYS A 299 -10.34 16.60 12.92
N PRO A 300 -11.57 16.18 13.25
CA PRO A 300 -11.96 14.79 13.05
C PRO A 300 -11.76 14.36 11.58
N VAL A 301 -11.18 13.18 11.39
CA VAL A 301 -10.79 12.65 10.08
C VAL A 301 -11.98 11.95 9.41
N ASP A 302 -12.36 12.40 8.22
CA ASP A 302 -13.32 11.72 7.34
C ASP A 302 -12.58 10.66 6.48
N ILE A 303 -13.25 9.55 6.18
CA ILE A 303 -12.70 8.54 5.26
C ILE A 303 -12.37 9.12 3.88
N ARG A 304 -13.16 10.11 3.42
CA ARG A 304 -12.89 10.84 2.16
C ARG A 304 -11.54 11.56 2.17
N GLU A 305 -11.14 12.08 3.32
CA GLU A 305 -9.84 12.72 3.51
C GLU A 305 -8.69 11.71 3.42
N VAL A 306 -8.84 10.53 4.03
CA VAL A 306 -7.87 9.44 3.89
C VAL A 306 -7.77 8.98 2.43
N MET A 307 -8.90 8.80 1.74
CA MET A 307 -8.91 8.48 0.31
C MET A 307 -8.24 9.57 -0.54
N ALA A 308 -8.44 10.85 -0.21
CA ALA A 308 -7.80 11.99 -0.88
C ALA A 308 -6.28 11.97 -0.71
N LEU A 309 -5.77 11.65 0.48
CA LEU A 309 -4.33 11.52 0.74
C LEU A 309 -3.67 10.40 -0.07
N TYR A 310 -4.42 9.34 -0.41
CA TYR A 310 -3.92 8.31 -1.33
C TYR A 310 -3.81 8.79 -2.79
N ARG A 311 -4.43 9.91 -3.15
CA ARG A 311 -4.28 10.56 -4.47
C ARG A 311 -3.16 11.60 -4.50
N GLU A 312 -2.46 11.80 -3.38
CA GLU A 312 -1.52 12.90 -3.22
C GLU A 312 -0.28 12.76 -4.11
N THR A 313 -0.02 13.81 -4.87
CA THR A 313 1.10 13.94 -5.81
C THR A 313 2.04 15.10 -5.46
N TYR A 314 1.77 15.81 -4.38
CA TYR A 314 2.44 17.01 -3.90
C TYR A 314 2.36 18.21 -4.85
N GLU A 315 1.52 18.15 -5.92
CA GLU A 315 1.32 19.29 -6.82
C GLU A 315 0.79 20.52 -6.05
N GLY A 316 1.41 21.66 -6.30
CA GLY A 316 1.08 22.91 -5.60
C GLY A 316 1.80 23.11 -4.25
N THR A 317 2.67 22.18 -3.83
CA THR A 317 3.49 22.27 -2.62
C THR A 317 4.97 22.48 -2.94
N ASP A 318 5.82 22.60 -1.92
CA ASP A 318 7.28 22.68 -2.11
C ASP A 318 7.88 21.38 -2.68
N PHE A 319 7.17 20.26 -2.59
CA PHE A 319 7.56 18.96 -3.13
C PHE A 319 7.05 18.70 -4.55
N ASP A 320 6.44 19.71 -5.20
CA ASP A 320 5.86 19.59 -6.53
C ASP A 320 6.91 19.35 -7.61
N MET A 321 6.95 18.13 -8.14
CA MET A 321 7.85 17.72 -9.23
C MET A 321 7.46 18.30 -10.59
N THR A 322 6.26 18.81 -10.76
CA THR A 322 5.76 19.31 -12.05
C THR A 322 6.12 20.78 -12.29
N ARG A 323 6.37 21.55 -11.23
CA ARG A 323 6.57 23.01 -11.27
C ARG A 323 7.74 23.49 -12.14
N GLY A 324 8.77 22.67 -12.31
CA GLY A 324 9.95 22.97 -13.12
C GLY A 324 9.77 22.65 -14.60
N VAL A 325 8.80 21.82 -14.97
CA VAL A 325 8.53 21.43 -16.35
C VAL A 325 7.65 22.51 -17.01
N LYS A 326 8.28 23.52 -17.57
CA LYS A 326 7.62 24.74 -18.05
C LYS A 326 7.71 24.86 -19.57
N MET A 327 6.74 25.61 -20.14
CA MET A 327 6.75 26.01 -21.54
C MET A 327 6.38 27.49 -21.70
N ALA A 328 6.91 28.13 -22.73
CA ALA A 328 6.45 29.46 -23.13
C ALA A 328 5.03 29.36 -23.71
N ARG A 329 4.17 30.28 -23.28
CA ARG A 329 2.82 30.45 -23.80
C ARG A 329 2.71 31.80 -24.50
N ALA A 330 2.39 31.76 -25.81
CA ALA A 330 2.22 32.99 -26.58
C ALA A 330 1.01 33.84 -26.09
N ALA A 331 1.11 35.13 -26.23
CA ALA A 331 -0.01 36.01 -25.94
C ALA A 331 -1.23 35.71 -26.84
N ASN A 332 -2.41 35.80 -26.27
CA ASN A 332 -3.67 35.77 -26.99
C ASN A 332 -4.66 36.80 -26.38
N LYS A 333 -5.95 36.73 -26.78
CA LYS A 333 -6.98 37.67 -26.28
C LYS A 333 -7.27 37.55 -24.78
N GLN A 334 -6.98 36.38 -24.16
CA GLN A 334 -7.28 36.07 -22.76
C GLN A 334 -6.09 36.27 -21.82
N HIS A 335 -4.86 36.23 -22.32
CA HIS A 335 -3.66 36.35 -21.50
C HIS A 335 -2.47 36.96 -22.27
N PRO A 336 -1.52 37.64 -21.60
CA PRO A 336 -0.24 38.06 -22.18
C PRO A 336 0.66 36.83 -22.43
N ALA A 337 1.76 37.08 -23.13
CA ALA A 337 2.83 36.07 -23.23
C ALA A 337 3.44 35.83 -21.84
N ASP A 338 3.55 34.57 -21.45
CA ASP A 338 4.08 34.12 -20.15
C ASP A 338 4.75 32.73 -20.22
N THR A 339 5.15 32.22 -19.05
CA THR A 339 5.66 30.87 -18.90
C THR A 339 4.75 30.11 -17.94
N VAL A 340 4.24 28.97 -18.38
CA VAL A 340 3.32 28.12 -17.60
C VAL A 340 3.88 26.73 -17.40
N VAL A 341 3.34 25.99 -16.42
CA VAL A 341 3.60 24.54 -16.31
C VAL A 341 3.10 23.88 -17.59
N SER A 342 3.94 23.04 -18.18
CA SER A 342 3.64 22.36 -19.43
C SER A 342 2.46 21.39 -19.25
N PRO A 343 1.52 21.28 -20.21
CA PRO A 343 0.46 20.27 -20.15
C PRO A 343 0.95 18.84 -19.96
N ILE A 344 2.15 18.50 -20.44
CA ILE A 344 2.76 17.18 -20.30
C ILE A 344 3.43 16.93 -18.94
N ALA A 345 3.59 17.98 -18.12
CA ALA A 345 4.17 17.84 -16.79
C ALA A 345 3.28 16.93 -15.94
N ASN A 346 3.84 15.84 -15.41
CA ASN A 346 3.13 14.93 -14.53
C ASN A 346 4.06 14.44 -13.40
N PRO A 347 3.50 14.04 -12.25
CA PRO A 347 4.29 13.64 -11.08
C PRO A 347 4.91 12.23 -11.21
N TRP A 348 4.65 11.51 -12.30
CA TRP A 348 5.09 10.12 -12.53
C TRP A 348 6.03 10.00 -13.75
N LEU A 349 6.80 11.04 -14.05
CA LEU A 349 7.83 10.98 -15.08
C LEU A 349 8.83 9.84 -14.75
N THR A 350 9.16 9.04 -15.76
CA THR A 350 10.16 7.98 -15.60
C THR A 350 11.53 8.56 -15.24
N THR A 351 12.40 7.77 -14.62
CA THR A 351 13.79 8.19 -14.32
C THR A 351 14.52 8.65 -15.57
N THR A 352 14.34 7.97 -16.70
CA THR A 352 14.91 8.40 -17.99
C THR A 352 14.40 9.78 -18.40
N MET A 353 13.10 10.05 -18.28
CA MET A 353 12.56 11.38 -18.61
C MET A 353 13.06 12.46 -17.65
N ARG A 354 13.09 12.19 -16.35
CA ARG A 354 13.67 13.11 -15.35
C ARG A 354 15.12 13.42 -15.64
N ASN A 355 15.93 12.39 -15.90
CA ASN A 355 17.35 12.56 -16.22
C ASN A 355 17.56 13.35 -17.51
N THR A 356 16.74 13.10 -18.54
CA THR A 356 16.79 13.84 -19.80
C THR A 356 16.49 15.33 -19.58
N LEU A 357 15.41 15.64 -18.85
CA LEU A 357 15.05 17.02 -18.54
C LEU A 357 16.14 17.72 -17.71
N ASN A 358 16.70 17.05 -16.71
CA ASN A 358 17.77 17.59 -15.88
C ASN A 358 19.12 17.71 -16.62
N THR A 359 19.35 16.93 -17.68
CA THR A 359 20.52 17.08 -18.56
C THR A 359 20.40 18.33 -19.41
N ILE A 360 19.17 18.64 -19.90
CA ILE A 360 18.91 19.86 -20.69
C ILE A 360 18.94 21.10 -19.80
N ALA A 361 18.29 21.05 -18.64
CA ALA A 361 18.24 22.14 -17.68
C ALA A 361 18.32 21.57 -16.24
N PRO A 362 19.49 21.66 -15.59
CA PRO A 362 19.70 21.13 -14.24
C PRO A 362 18.69 21.68 -13.23
N GLY A 363 18.13 20.79 -12.39
CA GLY A 363 17.14 21.15 -11.36
C GLY A 363 15.70 21.32 -11.89
N THR A 364 15.43 20.93 -13.14
CA THR A 364 14.06 20.95 -13.69
C THR A 364 13.11 20.06 -12.90
N VAL A 365 13.54 18.83 -12.53
CA VAL A 365 12.75 17.88 -11.74
C VAL A 365 13.58 17.36 -10.58
N GLU A 366 13.21 17.71 -9.36
CA GLU A 366 13.72 17.10 -8.15
C GLU A 366 12.79 15.96 -7.74
N PHE A 367 13.29 14.73 -7.72
CA PHE A 367 12.48 13.56 -7.41
C PHE A 367 12.01 13.57 -5.96
N ARG A 368 10.70 13.35 -5.78
CA ARG A 368 10.03 13.12 -4.50
C ARG A 368 9.15 11.88 -4.61
N ARG A 369 9.18 11.03 -3.59
CA ARG A 369 8.30 9.86 -3.54
C ARG A 369 6.90 10.28 -3.11
N THR A 370 6.00 10.42 -4.08
CA THR A 370 4.58 10.75 -3.84
C THR A 370 3.82 9.60 -3.18
N VAL A 371 2.68 9.85 -2.57
CA VAL A 371 1.79 8.80 -2.06
C VAL A 371 1.21 8.02 -3.24
N ALA A 372 0.60 8.71 -4.20
CA ALA A 372 0.13 8.10 -5.44
C ALA A 372 1.28 7.83 -6.41
N VAL A 373 1.39 6.60 -6.92
CA VAL A 373 2.41 6.24 -7.93
C VAL A 373 1.84 5.44 -9.08
N ALA A 374 2.44 5.61 -10.26
CA ALA A 374 1.98 4.98 -11.49
C ALA A 374 2.28 3.47 -11.59
N TRP A 375 3.07 2.92 -10.66
CA TRP A 375 3.40 1.50 -10.58
C TRP A 375 2.69 0.77 -9.44
N CYS A 376 1.71 1.38 -8.81
CA CYS A 376 0.85 0.74 -7.83
C CYS A 376 0.07 -0.41 -8.48
N ALA A 377 0.01 -1.57 -7.84
CA ALA A 377 -0.79 -2.69 -8.28
C ALA A 377 -2.25 -2.51 -7.85
N TYR A 378 -2.44 -2.23 -6.57
CA TYR A 378 -3.71 -1.89 -5.95
C TYR A 378 -3.48 -1.08 -4.66
N SER A 379 -4.53 -0.45 -4.17
CA SER A 379 -4.54 0.17 -2.86
C SER A 379 -5.89 -0.02 -2.18
N HIS A 380 -5.93 0.07 -0.86
CA HIS A 380 -7.19 0.07 -0.13
C HIS A 380 -7.18 1.04 1.05
N VAL A 381 -8.37 1.50 1.42
CA VAL A 381 -8.68 2.11 2.72
C VAL A 381 -9.73 1.23 3.35
N THR A 382 -9.48 0.73 4.55
CA THR A 382 -10.41 -0.16 5.25
C THR A 382 -10.97 0.55 6.47
N GLN A 383 -12.31 0.64 6.53
CA GLN A 383 -13.08 1.28 7.58
C GLN A 383 -13.79 0.21 8.41
N LEU A 384 -13.64 0.27 9.73
CA LEU A 384 -14.17 -0.71 10.68
C LEU A 384 -15.10 -0.01 11.67
N ARG A 385 -16.35 -0.44 11.75
CA ARG A 385 -17.44 0.24 12.45
C ARG A 385 -18.09 -0.67 13.49
N SER A 386 -17.75 -0.49 14.76
CA SER A 386 -18.17 -1.34 15.87
C SER A 386 -19.67 -1.31 16.18
N TRP A 387 -20.40 -0.30 15.70
CA TRP A 387 -21.83 -0.12 15.92
C TRP A 387 -22.71 -0.78 14.86
N LEU A 388 -22.12 -1.42 13.87
CA LEU A 388 -22.81 -2.14 12.81
C LEU A 388 -22.56 -3.65 12.92
N PRO A 389 -23.47 -4.50 12.39
CA PRO A 389 -23.17 -5.92 12.20
C PRO A 389 -21.88 -6.11 11.40
N ASP A 390 -21.12 -7.15 11.70
CA ASP A 390 -19.80 -7.36 11.09
C ASP A 390 -19.86 -7.40 9.56
N GLU A 391 -20.91 -7.99 8.99
CA GLU A 391 -21.10 -8.14 7.54
C GLU A 391 -21.05 -6.81 6.78
N VAL A 392 -21.56 -5.74 7.37
CA VAL A 392 -21.62 -4.38 6.79
C VAL A 392 -20.73 -3.39 7.54
N GLY A 393 -20.26 -3.74 8.73
CA GLY A 393 -19.44 -2.89 9.61
C GLY A 393 -18.04 -2.65 9.04
N GLY A 394 -17.40 -3.69 8.53
CA GLY A 394 -16.10 -3.60 7.87
C GLY A 394 -16.24 -3.44 6.36
N VAL A 395 -15.56 -2.44 5.79
CA VAL A 395 -15.52 -2.18 4.34
C VAL A 395 -14.10 -1.89 3.90
N CYS A 396 -13.60 -2.68 2.97
CA CYS A 396 -12.37 -2.42 2.22
C CYS A 396 -12.73 -1.64 0.94
N TRP A 397 -12.30 -0.40 0.85
CA TRP A 397 -12.44 0.46 -0.33
C TRP A 397 -11.24 0.19 -1.25
N LEU A 398 -11.39 -0.79 -2.15
CA LEU A 398 -10.34 -1.33 -3.01
C LEU A 398 -10.22 -0.53 -4.30
N SER A 399 -8.98 -0.17 -4.67
CA SER A 399 -8.66 0.51 -5.93
C SER A 399 -7.54 -0.24 -6.67
N LEU A 400 -7.62 -0.35 -7.98
CA LEU A 400 -6.59 -0.97 -8.82
C LEU A 400 -5.82 0.08 -9.62
N ASP A 401 -4.54 -0.18 -9.93
CA ASP A 401 -3.61 0.73 -10.62
C ASP A 401 -3.29 1.97 -9.74
N ASN A 402 -2.83 3.05 -10.35
CA ASN A 402 -2.46 4.30 -9.69
C ASN A 402 -3.62 4.88 -8.86
N PRO A 403 -3.51 4.96 -7.53
CA PRO A 403 -4.58 5.46 -6.68
C PRO A 403 -4.92 6.94 -6.94
N GLY A 404 -4.00 7.71 -7.52
CA GLY A 404 -4.24 9.09 -7.96
C GLY A 404 -5.12 9.20 -9.22
N GLN A 405 -5.41 8.08 -9.85
CA GLN A 405 -6.15 8.03 -11.11
C GLN A 405 -7.22 6.93 -11.14
N SER A 406 -7.60 6.34 -10.01
CA SER A 406 -8.52 5.21 -9.99
C SER A 406 -9.55 5.35 -8.86
N PRO A 407 -10.83 4.96 -9.09
CA PRO A 407 -11.87 5.02 -8.08
C PRO A 407 -11.72 3.85 -7.08
N ARG A 408 -12.48 3.90 -6.00
CA ARG A 408 -12.52 2.88 -4.97
C ARG A 408 -13.83 2.10 -5.01
N ILE A 409 -13.70 0.77 -4.97
CA ILE A 409 -14.81 -0.17 -5.02
C ILE A 409 -15.01 -0.74 -3.61
N PRO A 410 -16.21 -0.66 -3.02
CA PRO A 410 -16.47 -1.20 -1.69
C PRO A 410 -16.52 -2.74 -1.71
N VAL A 411 -15.76 -3.38 -0.82
CA VAL A 411 -15.83 -4.82 -0.53
C VAL A 411 -16.09 -4.95 0.97
N PHE A 412 -17.25 -5.48 1.34
CA PHE A 412 -17.67 -5.60 2.72
C PHE A 412 -17.17 -6.91 3.35
N CYS A 413 -17.12 -6.96 4.68
CA CYS A 413 -16.84 -8.20 5.42
C CYS A 413 -17.78 -9.35 5.02
N GLY A 414 -19.05 -9.04 4.73
CA GLY A 414 -20.05 -10.02 4.28
C GLY A 414 -20.09 -10.29 2.78
N THR A 415 -19.21 -9.67 1.98
CA THR A 415 -19.06 -9.96 0.54
C THR A 415 -18.49 -11.36 0.37
N THR A 416 -19.09 -12.19 -0.48
CA THR A 416 -18.66 -13.58 -0.73
C THR A 416 -18.13 -13.80 -2.14
N ALA A 417 -18.36 -12.85 -3.06
CA ALA A 417 -17.87 -12.91 -4.43
C ALA A 417 -17.51 -11.51 -4.93
N LEU A 418 -16.41 -11.39 -5.64
CA LEU A 418 -16.01 -10.18 -6.37
C LEU A 418 -16.45 -10.24 -7.84
N PRO A 419 -16.53 -9.09 -8.56
CA PRO A 419 -16.69 -9.07 -9.99
C PRO A 419 -15.69 -9.99 -10.70
N LYS A 420 -16.13 -10.74 -11.72
CA LYS A 420 -15.31 -11.75 -12.41
C LYS A 420 -13.96 -11.21 -12.91
N ALA A 421 -13.91 -9.94 -13.28
CA ALA A 421 -12.71 -9.30 -13.77
C ALA A 421 -11.54 -9.30 -12.75
N TYR A 422 -11.81 -9.49 -11.45
CA TYR A 422 -10.79 -9.61 -10.41
C TYR A 422 -10.10 -10.98 -10.37
N GLU A 423 -10.61 -12.00 -11.07
CA GLU A 423 -10.05 -13.36 -11.03
C GLU A 423 -8.70 -13.51 -11.74
N THR A 424 -8.31 -12.53 -12.58
CA THR A 424 -7.11 -12.61 -13.42
C THR A 424 -6.15 -11.45 -13.17
N CYS A 425 -4.86 -11.78 -13.01
CA CYS A 425 -3.79 -10.80 -12.86
C CYS A 425 -3.43 -10.16 -14.21
N GLY A 426 -3.52 -8.82 -14.28
CA GLY A 426 -3.10 -8.02 -15.44
C GLY A 426 -1.70 -7.39 -15.31
N GLN A 427 -0.99 -7.59 -14.20
CA GLN A 427 0.23 -6.83 -13.91
C GLN A 427 1.42 -7.18 -14.83
N LYS A 428 1.52 -8.43 -15.26
CA LYS A 428 2.65 -8.93 -16.07
C LYS A 428 2.35 -9.00 -17.58
N GLN A 429 1.10 -8.86 -17.96
CA GLN A 429 0.66 -8.89 -19.37
C GLN A 429 -0.64 -8.10 -19.54
N TYR A 430 -0.90 -7.67 -20.77
CA TYR A 430 -2.20 -7.12 -21.13
C TYR A 430 -3.26 -8.21 -21.13
N VAL A 431 -4.32 -8.01 -20.35
CA VAL A 431 -5.52 -8.86 -20.32
C VAL A 431 -6.73 -7.93 -20.35
N GLU A 432 -7.40 -7.87 -21.47
CA GLU A 432 -8.43 -6.87 -21.77
C GLU A 432 -9.53 -6.82 -20.71
N ASP A 433 -10.04 -7.99 -20.30
CA ASP A 433 -11.19 -8.12 -19.41
C ASP A 433 -10.81 -8.18 -17.91
N CYS A 434 -9.54 -8.08 -17.54
CA CYS A 434 -9.18 -8.04 -16.12
C CYS A 434 -9.40 -6.65 -15.53
N ALA A 435 -9.76 -6.61 -14.25
CA ALA A 435 -10.10 -5.37 -13.55
C ALA A 435 -9.02 -4.29 -13.63
N LEU A 436 -7.73 -4.67 -13.55
CA LEU A 436 -6.62 -3.72 -13.67
C LEU A 436 -6.64 -2.94 -14.98
N TRP A 437 -6.80 -3.63 -16.13
CA TRP A 437 -6.73 -3.01 -17.45
C TRP A 437 -7.98 -2.21 -17.81
N GLN A 438 -9.11 -2.43 -17.12
CA GLN A 438 -10.28 -1.56 -17.25
C GLN A 438 -9.98 -0.12 -16.81
N PHE A 439 -9.08 0.05 -15.82
CA PHE A 439 -8.66 1.37 -15.34
C PHE A 439 -7.37 1.86 -15.99
N ARG A 440 -6.36 1.01 -16.10
CA ARG A 440 -5.00 1.36 -16.55
C ARG A 440 -4.96 2.00 -17.95
N ARG A 441 -5.84 1.63 -18.87
CA ARG A 441 -5.86 2.19 -20.24
C ARG A 441 -6.09 3.70 -20.22
N ALA A 442 -7.17 4.16 -19.59
CA ALA A 442 -7.47 5.59 -19.44
C ALA A 442 -6.39 6.30 -18.62
N ASN A 443 -5.95 5.69 -17.52
CA ASN A 443 -4.91 6.25 -16.64
C ASN A 443 -3.62 6.56 -17.41
N LYS A 444 -3.16 5.66 -18.28
CA LYS A 444 -1.93 5.88 -19.06
C LYS A 444 -2.11 6.93 -20.16
N LEU A 445 -3.25 6.95 -20.83
CA LEU A 445 -3.55 8.01 -21.81
C LEU A 445 -3.55 9.40 -21.18
N ALA A 446 -4.10 9.54 -19.98
CA ALA A 446 -4.14 10.81 -19.27
C ALA A 446 -2.74 11.40 -18.96
N THR A 447 -1.73 10.56 -18.75
CA THR A 447 -0.35 11.03 -18.48
C THR A 447 0.30 11.73 -19.67
N LEU A 448 -0.22 11.58 -20.89
CA LEU A 448 0.25 12.28 -22.08
C LEU A 448 0.05 13.81 -21.95
N SER A 449 -0.97 14.23 -21.23
CA SER A 449 -1.25 15.65 -20.97
C SER A 449 -1.91 15.84 -19.61
N TRP A 450 -1.22 15.40 -18.54
CA TRP A 450 -1.75 15.31 -17.18
C TRP A 450 -2.40 16.60 -16.69
N GLN A 451 -1.74 17.76 -16.92
CA GLN A 451 -2.28 19.05 -16.46
C GLN A 451 -3.63 19.40 -17.11
N SER A 452 -3.91 18.84 -18.30
CA SER A 452 -5.18 19.06 -19.01
C SER A 452 -6.26 18.03 -18.65
N THR A 453 -5.87 16.85 -18.11
CA THR A 453 -6.77 15.71 -17.89
C THR A 453 -7.11 15.49 -16.42
N LYS A 454 -6.23 15.89 -15.48
CA LYS A 454 -6.36 15.61 -14.05
C LYS A 454 -7.69 16.09 -13.43
N ALA A 455 -8.21 17.24 -13.86
CA ALA A 455 -9.47 17.75 -13.33
C ALA A 455 -10.65 16.81 -13.63
N GLY A 456 -10.74 16.29 -14.88
CA GLY A 456 -11.79 15.34 -15.27
C GLY A 456 -11.67 13.99 -14.54
N PHE A 457 -10.44 13.50 -14.28
CA PHE A 457 -10.24 12.32 -13.45
C PHE A 457 -10.72 12.55 -12.03
N ASN A 458 -10.31 13.64 -11.39
CA ASN A 458 -10.72 13.96 -10.02
C ASN A 458 -12.24 14.09 -9.88
N GLU A 459 -12.91 14.70 -10.84
CA GLU A 459 -14.37 14.81 -10.86
C GLU A 459 -15.04 13.43 -10.86
N GLU A 460 -14.61 12.52 -11.76
CA GLU A 460 -15.17 11.17 -11.85
C GLU A 460 -14.84 10.31 -10.64
N ILE A 461 -13.62 10.40 -10.09
CA ILE A 461 -13.24 9.69 -8.87
C ILE A 461 -14.16 10.12 -7.72
N LEU A 462 -14.32 11.43 -7.49
CA LEU A 462 -15.15 11.94 -6.40
C LEU A 462 -16.62 11.55 -6.58
N ARG A 463 -17.14 11.60 -7.81
CA ARG A 463 -18.51 11.16 -8.12
C ARG A 463 -18.73 9.69 -7.74
N LEU A 464 -17.82 8.81 -8.13
CA LEU A 464 -17.93 7.37 -7.89
C LEU A 464 -17.67 7.00 -6.42
N GLU A 465 -16.70 7.63 -5.77
CA GLU A 465 -16.45 7.43 -4.34
C GLU A 465 -17.66 7.90 -3.51
N ASN A 466 -18.26 9.05 -3.83
CA ASN A 466 -19.49 9.49 -3.17
C ASN A 466 -20.66 8.55 -3.44
N LEU A 467 -20.84 8.08 -4.67
CA LEU A 467 -21.87 7.09 -4.99
C LEU A 467 -21.73 5.83 -4.11
N GLY A 468 -20.50 5.33 -3.96
CA GLY A 468 -20.19 4.18 -3.11
C GLY A 468 -20.41 4.46 -1.62
N LEU A 469 -19.94 5.61 -1.12
CA LEU A 469 -20.05 5.98 0.29
C LEU A 469 -21.50 6.27 0.71
N ASP A 470 -22.26 6.97 -0.12
CA ASP A 470 -23.62 7.38 0.21
C ASP A 470 -24.62 6.20 0.13
N GLY A 471 -24.37 5.22 -0.74
CA GLY A 471 -25.20 4.03 -0.88
C GLY A 471 -24.87 2.91 0.10
N ALA A 472 -23.64 2.82 0.61
CA ALA A 472 -23.20 1.76 1.51
C ALA A 472 -24.04 1.61 2.79
N PRO A 473 -24.49 2.69 3.47
CA PRO A 473 -25.32 2.59 4.67
C PRO A 473 -26.70 1.96 4.45
N SER A 474 -27.21 2.02 3.23
CA SER A 474 -28.54 1.43 2.88
C SER A 474 -28.43 -0.01 2.38
N CYS A 475 -27.24 -0.56 2.27
CA CYS A 475 -27.04 -1.92 1.79
C CYS A 475 -27.50 -2.94 2.83
N ALA A 476 -28.35 -3.90 2.41
CA ALA A 476 -28.76 -4.97 3.29
C ALA A 476 -27.60 -5.89 3.64
N ALA A 477 -27.53 -6.36 4.89
CA ALA A 477 -26.48 -7.25 5.40
C ALA A 477 -26.66 -8.70 4.92
N SER A 478 -26.86 -8.90 3.62
CA SER A 478 -26.91 -10.23 3.02
C SER A 478 -25.85 -10.37 1.94
N PRO A 479 -25.20 -11.53 1.80
CA PRO A 479 -24.16 -11.75 0.79
C PRO A 479 -24.60 -11.35 -0.61
N ALA A 480 -25.82 -11.68 -1.00
CA ALA A 480 -26.36 -11.35 -2.31
C ALA A 480 -26.46 -9.83 -2.55
N ALA A 481 -26.94 -9.06 -1.55
CA ALA A 481 -27.05 -7.61 -1.65
C ALA A 481 -25.66 -6.96 -1.67
N LEU A 482 -24.72 -7.42 -0.83
CA LEU A 482 -23.36 -6.90 -0.77
C LEU A 482 -22.58 -7.18 -2.06
N ASN A 483 -22.68 -8.41 -2.59
CA ASN A 483 -22.09 -8.75 -3.88
C ASN A 483 -22.68 -7.89 -5.02
N ALA A 484 -24.01 -7.72 -5.05
CA ALA A 484 -24.67 -6.90 -6.06
C ALA A 484 -24.26 -5.42 -5.97
N TYR A 485 -24.06 -4.90 -4.76
CA TYR A 485 -23.61 -3.52 -4.56
C TYR A 485 -22.15 -3.32 -5.00
N THR A 486 -21.25 -4.23 -4.63
CA THR A 486 -19.85 -4.23 -5.10
C THR A 486 -19.80 -4.28 -6.63
N GLU A 487 -20.57 -5.17 -7.26
CA GLU A 487 -20.68 -5.28 -8.72
C GLU A 487 -21.21 -3.99 -9.35
N TYR A 488 -22.27 -3.40 -8.76
CA TYR A 488 -22.86 -2.15 -9.27
C TYR A 488 -21.82 -1.00 -9.29
N ILE A 489 -21.11 -0.76 -8.19
CA ILE A 489 -20.11 0.32 -8.13
C ILE A 489 -18.94 0.02 -9.08
N TYR A 490 -18.52 -1.24 -9.20
CA TYR A 490 -17.50 -1.66 -10.17
C TYR A 490 -17.93 -1.35 -11.61
N GLN A 491 -19.14 -1.72 -11.99
CA GLN A 491 -19.65 -1.50 -13.36
C GLN A 491 -19.83 -0.01 -13.68
N GLU A 492 -20.29 0.81 -12.73
CA GLU A 492 -20.34 2.27 -12.88
C GLU A 492 -18.95 2.85 -13.12
N SER A 493 -17.95 2.35 -12.37
CA SER A 493 -16.56 2.78 -12.50
C SER A 493 -15.95 2.38 -13.85
N VAL A 494 -16.19 1.15 -14.31
CA VAL A 494 -15.73 0.69 -15.63
C VAL A 494 -16.35 1.52 -16.75
N ARG A 495 -17.66 1.82 -16.68
CA ARG A 495 -18.33 2.68 -17.69
C ARG A 495 -17.71 4.08 -17.75
N ALA A 496 -17.45 4.68 -16.59
CA ALA A 496 -16.84 6.01 -16.53
C ALA A 496 -15.40 6.00 -17.10
N TRP A 497 -14.59 5.00 -16.76
CA TRP A 497 -13.21 4.88 -17.27
C TRP A 497 -13.17 4.59 -18.76
N LYS A 498 -14.11 3.79 -19.26
CA LYS A 498 -14.24 3.58 -20.71
C LYS A 498 -14.59 4.89 -21.44
N ALA A 499 -15.48 5.69 -20.89
CA ALA A 499 -15.81 7.00 -21.46
C ALA A 499 -14.60 7.97 -21.44
N LEU A 500 -13.79 7.97 -20.36
CA LEU A 500 -12.54 8.74 -20.30
C LEU A 500 -11.52 8.21 -21.32
N GLU A 501 -11.35 6.90 -21.46
CA GLU A 501 -10.48 6.29 -22.46
C GLU A 501 -10.86 6.74 -23.88
N ASP A 502 -12.13 6.62 -24.24
CA ASP A 502 -12.63 7.01 -25.57
C ASP A 502 -12.40 8.52 -25.83
N LYS A 503 -12.68 9.37 -24.83
CA LYS A 503 -12.41 10.80 -24.89
C LYS A 503 -10.93 11.10 -25.17
N TYR A 504 -10.02 10.40 -24.48
CA TYR A 504 -8.58 10.65 -24.63
C TYR A 504 -8.03 10.07 -25.93
N TRP A 505 -8.56 8.95 -26.43
CA TRP A 505 -8.23 8.48 -27.77
C TRP A 505 -8.62 9.49 -28.85
N VAL A 506 -9.80 10.11 -28.75
CA VAL A 506 -10.20 11.19 -29.67
C VAL A 506 -9.29 12.41 -29.51
N GLN A 507 -8.95 12.78 -28.28
CA GLN A 507 -8.14 13.98 -27.99
C GLN A 507 -6.69 13.84 -28.45
N PHE A 508 -6.08 12.67 -28.27
CA PHE A 508 -4.65 12.44 -28.51
C PHE A 508 -4.37 11.57 -29.74
N GLY A 509 -5.34 10.81 -30.24
CA GLY A 509 -5.13 9.82 -31.30
C GLY A 509 -4.82 10.39 -32.69
N SER A 510 -4.98 11.69 -32.90
CA SER A 510 -4.68 12.35 -34.18
C SER A 510 -3.21 12.82 -34.31
N GLY A 511 -2.40 12.65 -33.28
CA GLY A 511 -0.96 12.96 -33.27
C GLY A 511 -0.39 12.97 -31.86
N PHE A 512 0.74 12.30 -31.70
CA PHE A 512 1.56 12.32 -30.48
C PHE A 512 2.87 13.04 -30.77
#